data_d7e787fbed410d29eabf2479bd29bd71
#
_entry.id   d7e787fbed410d29eabf2479bd29bd71
#
_cell.length_a   1.000
_cell.length_b   1.000
_cell.length_c   1.000
_cell.angle_alpha   90.00
_cell.angle_beta   90.00
_cell.angle_gamma   90.00
#
_symmetry.space_group_name_H-M   'P 1'
#
loop_
_entity.id
_entity.type
_entity.pdbx_description
1 polymer ?
#
loop_
_entity_poly.entity_id
_entity_poly.type
_entity_poly.pdbx_seq_one_letter_code
_entity_poly.pdbx_strand_id
1 'polypeptide(L)'
;MAAGEVEVLRGETRVAVVGEAGAVLGEMSILLGRPHTATVRALSPVTAVVIEDAEAFLRSNPEIALFIGRMLAQRLSAATTYLADLTQQYAHHSNHLGMVGEVLGALIHQHEDDFRPGPARVDDPRL
;
A
#
# COMPACT_ATOMS: atom_id res chain seq x y z
N MET A 1 -1.27 -15.15 -5.43
CA MET A 1 -0.31 -15.86 -6.33
C MET A 1 0.16 -17.12 -5.65
N ALA A 2 0.08 -18.24 -6.32
CA ALA A 2 0.48 -19.53 -5.75
C ALA A 2 1.93 -19.90 -6.10
N ALA A 3 2.39 -19.58 -7.30
CA ALA A 3 3.73 -19.90 -7.77
C ALA A 3 4.15 -18.93 -8.88
N GLY A 4 5.45 -18.82 -9.08
CA GLY A 4 6.03 -17.98 -10.12
C GLY A 4 6.55 -16.65 -9.61
N GLU A 5 7.04 -15.86 -10.52
CA GLU A 5 7.60 -14.54 -10.24
C GLU A 5 7.05 -13.52 -11.21
N VAL A 6 6.67 -12.37 -10.70
CA VAL A 6 6.13 -11.27 -11.50
C VAL A 6 6.88 -9.98 -11.18
N GLU A 7 6.89 -9.08 -12.15
CA GLU A 7 7.30 -7.70 -11.90
C GLU A 7 6.10 -6.79 -11.94
N VAL A 8 6.11 -5.78 -11.11
CA VAL A 8 5.10 -4.73 -11.06
C VAL A 8 5.70 -3.47 -11.66
N LEU A 9 5.00 -2.92 -12.66
CA LEU A 9 5.46 -1.78 -13.43
C LEU A 9 4.49 -0.62 -13.29
N ARG A 10 5.02 0.58 -13.17
CA ARG A 10 4.27 1.81 -13.39
C ARG A 10 4.83 2.47 -14.65
N GLY A 11 4.05 2.44 -15.73
CA GLY A 11 4.57 2.79 -17.03
C GLY A 11 5.69 1.82 -17.41
N GLU A 12 6.89 2.33 -17.64
CA GLU A 12 8.06 1.52 -17.96
C GLU A 12 8.96 1.25 -16.74
N THR A 13 8.60 1.80 -15.58
CA THR A 13 9.42 1.70 -14.38
C THR A 13 9.01 0.50 -13.55
N ARG A 14 9.96 -0.40 -13.30
CA ARG A 14 9.76 -1.49 -12.37
C ARG A 14 9.74 -0.95 -10.94
N VAL A 15 8.65 -1.20 -10.22
CA VAL A 15 8.51 -0.77 -8.82
C VAL A 15 8.68 -1.92 -7.84
N ALA A 16 8.49 -3.17 -8.28
CA ALA A 16 8.66 -4.33 -7.41
C ALA A 16 8.82 -5.60 -8.23
N VAL A 17 9.42 -6.61 -7.60
CA VAL A 17 9.41 -8.00 -8.05
C VAL A 17 8.79 -8.83 -6.94
N VAL A 18 7.82 -9.65 -7.28
CA VAL A 18 7.06 -10.46 -6.32
C VAL A 18 7.18 -11.92 -6.72
N GLY A 19 7.69 -12.74 -5.82
CA GLY A 19 7.86 -14.16 -6.05
C GLY A 19 7.40 -15.04 -4.90
N GLU A 20 6.71 -14.46 -3.94
CA GLU A 20 6.29 -15.15 -2.73
C GLU A 20 4.93 -15.82 -2.91
N ALA A 21 4.83 -17.07 -2.49
CA ALA A 21 3.54 -17.75 -2.43
C ALA A 21 2.62 -17.01 -1.45
N GLY A 22 1.38 -16.85 -1.81
CA GLY A 22 0.41 -16.10 -1.02
C GLY A 22 0.39 -14.60 -1.28
N ALA A 23 1.25 -14.10 -2.17
CA ALA A 23 1.26 -12.68 -2.52
C ALA A 23 -0.06 -12.25 -3.14
N VAL A 24 -0.53 -11.08 -2.76
CA VAL A 24 -1.76 -10.47 -3.22
C VAL A 24 -1.43 -9.32 -4.16
N LEU A 25 -2.09 -9.29 -5.30
CA LEU A 25 -1.89 -8.28 -6.33
C LEU A 25 -3.21 -7.61 -6.67
N GLY A 26 -3.17 -6.29 -6.90
CA GLY A 26 -4.34 -5.53 -7.29
C GLY A 26 -5.23 -5.06 -6.13
N GLU A 27 -4.80 -5.23 -4.90
CA GLU A 27 -5.57 -4.87 -3.71
C GLU A 27 -5.86 -3.38 -3.61
N MET A 28 -4.94 -2.54 -4.04
CA MET A 28 -5.12 -1.09 -3.92
C MET A 28 -6.26 -0.57 -4.78
N SER A 29 -6.38 -1.05 -6.01
CA SER A 29 -7.45 -0.62 -6.90
C SER A 29 -8.81 -1.05 -6.38
N ILE A 30 -8.90 -2.23 -5.79
CA ILE A 30 -10.14 -2.73 -5.21
C ILE A 30 -10.52 -1.91 -3.97
N LEU A 31 -9.59 -1.74 -3.05
CA LEU A 31 -9.86 -1.05 -1.79
C LEU A 31 -10.14 0.45 -2.00
N LEU A 32 -9.51 1.06 -2.98
CA LEU A 32 -9.70 2.48 -3.26
C LEU A 32 -10.80 2.75 -4.29
N GLY A 33 -11.35 1.71 -4.92
CA GLY A 33 -12.37 1.88 -5.95
C GLY A 33 -11.85 2.62 -7.19
N ARG A 34 -10.60 2.37 -7.56
CA ARG A 34 -9.93 3.04 -8.68
C ARG A 34 -9.49 2.01 -9.71
N PRO A 35 -9.31 2.42 -10.98
CA PRO A 35 -8.68 1.56 -11.98
C PRO A 35 -7.26 1.18 -11.57
N HIS A 36 -6.76 0.07 -12.07
CA HIS A 36 -5.38 -0.35 -11.86
C HIS A 36 -4.41 0.70 -12.40
N THR A 37 -3.42 1.06 -11.62
CA THR A 37 -2.39 2.03 -11.99
C THR A 37 -1.06 1.38 -12.30
N ALA A 38 -0.97 0.07 -12.16
CA ALA A 38 0.25 -0.69 -12.40
C ALA A 38 -0.04 -1.86 -13.32
N THR A 39 1.00 -2.31 -13.99
CA THR A 39 1.00 -3.51 -14.80
C THR A 39 1.76 -4.61 -14.07
N VAL A 40 1.21 -5.80 -14.06
CA VAL A 40 1.86 -6.99 -13.53
C VAL A 40 2.25 -7.87 -14.70
N ARG A 41 3.55 -8.16 -14.81
CA ARG A 41 4.08 -8.96 -15.91
C ARG A 41 4.83 -10.17 -15.38
N ALA A 42 4.52 -11.34 -15.92
CA ALA A 42 5.19 -12.57 -15.51
C ALA A 42 6.66 -12.57 -15.96
N LEU A 43 7.55 -12.90 -15.03
CA LEU A 43 8.96 -13.14 -15.29
C LEU A 43 9.26 -14.62 -15.44
N SER A 44 8.38 -15.47 -14.95
CA SER A 44 8.42 -16.93 -15.08
C SER A 44 6.99 -17.42 -15.24
N PRO A 45 6.75 -18.71 -15.49
CA PRO A 45 5.39 -19.25 -15.45
C PRO A 45 4.75 -18.98 -14.09
N VAL A 46 3.55 -18.42 -14.11
CA VAL A 46 2.83 -17.99 -12.91
C VAL A 46 1.52 -18.75 -12.76
N THR A 47 1.27 -19.23 -11.56
CA THR A 47 -0.03 -19.79 -11.16
C THR A 47 -0.64 -18.85 -10.13
N ALA A 48 -1.86 -18.41 -10.38
CA ALA A 48 -2.55 -17.49 -9.48
C ALA A 48 -4.04 -17.78 -9.46
N VAL A 49 -4.67 -17.48 -8.33
CA VAL A 49 -6.12 -17.49 -8.20
C VAL A 49 -6.64 -16.11 -8.56
N VAL A 50 -7.52 -16.02 -9.52
CA VAL A 50 -8.17 -14.77 -9.93
C VAL A 50 -9.50 -14.66 -9.21
N ILE A 51 -9.70 -13.55 -8.51
CA ILE A 51 -10.92 -13.27 -7.78
C ILE A 51 -11.63 -12.14 -8.51
N GLU A 52 -12.71 -12.47 -9.20
CA GLU A 52 -13.42 -11.51 -10.05
C GLU A 52 -14.23 -10.49 -9.27
N ASP A 53 -14.96 -10.95 -8.25
CA ASP A 53 -15.70 -10.06 -7.36
C ASP A 53 -14.94 -9.92 -6.04
N ALA A 54 -13.88 -9.15 -6.08
CA ALA A 54 -12.96 -9.02 -4.97
C ALA A 54 -13.60 -8.33 -3.75
N GLU A 55 -14.47 -7.37 -3.95
CA GLU A 55 -15.14 -6.70 -2.84
C GLU A 55 -16.04 -7.67 -2.08
N ALA A 56 -16.86 -8.44 -2.80
CA ALA A 56 -17.71 -9.44 -2.19
C ALA A 56 -16.88 -10.52 -1.48
N PHE A 57 -15.79 -10.95 -2.10
CA PHE A 57 -14.87 -11.92 -1.51
C PHE A 57 -14.30 -11.41 -0.18
N LEU A 58 -13.82 -10.17 -0.13
CA LEU A 58 -13.25 -9.60 1.08
C LEU A 58 -14.30 -9.40 2.17
N ARG A 59 -15.52 -9.03 1.82
CA ARG A 59 -16.63 -8.90 2.78
C ARG A 59 -16.99 -10.25 3.38
N SER A 60 -16.90 -11.32 2.61
CA SER A 60 -17.19 -12.68 3.05
C SER A 60 -16.03 -13.35 3.78
N ASN A 61 -14.83 -12.77 3.69
CA ASN A 61 -13.61 -13.33 4.27
C ASN A 61 -12.88 -12.24 5.08
N PRO A 62 -13.42 -11.84 6.23
CA PRO A 62 -12.87 -10.72 7.00
C PRO A 62 -11.44 -10.96 7.50
N GLU A 63 -11.04 -12.21 7.69
CA GLU A 63 -9.66 -12.53 8.08
C GLU A 63 -8.66 -12.19 6.98
N ILE A 64 -9.04 -12.43 5.74
CA ILE A 64 -8.21 -12.07 4.58
C ILE A 64 -8.15 -10.55 4.44
N ALA A 65 -9.28 -9.88 4.60
CA ALA A 65 -9.32 -8.42 4.57
C ALA A 65 -8.42 -7.81 5.65
N LEU A 66 -8.45 -8.36 6.86
CA LEU A 66 -7.59 -7.91 7.95
C LEU A 66 -6.11 -8.17 7.66
N PHE A 67 -5.79 -9.33 7.09
CA PHE A 67 -4.42 -9.64 6.67
C PHE A 67 -3.90 -8.61 5.66
N ILE A 68 -4.69 -8.30 4.65
CA ILE A 68 -4.34 -7.29 3.65
C ILE A 68 -4.17 -5.92 4.30
N GLY A 69 -5.08 -5.55 5.20
CA GLY A 69 -4.98 -4.30 5.93
C GLY A 69 -3.69 -4.18 6.73
N ARG A 70 -3.30 -5.24 7.44
CA ARG A 70 -2.03 -5.28 8.18
C ARG A 70 -0.83 -5.16 7.25
N MET A 71 -0.85 -5.86 6.14
CA MET A 71 0.23 -5.80 5.15
C MET A 71 0.40 -4.38 4.62
N LEU A 72 -0.70 -3.72 4.26
CA LEU A 72 -0.67 -2.35 3.78
C LEU A 72 -0.22 -1.36 4.86
N ALA A 73 -0.65 -1.57 6.09
CA ALA A 73 -0.21 -0.76 7.23
C ALA A 73 1.30 -0.89 7.47
N GLN A 74 1.82 -2.10 7.36
CA GLN A 74 3.27 -2.33 7.49
C GLN A 74 4.05 -1.65 6.37
N ARG A 75 3.55 -1.71 5.14
CA ARG A 75 4.17 -1.03 4.00
C ARG A 75 4.16 0.48 4.18
N LEU A 76 3.04 1.02 4.65
CA LEU A 76 2.93 2.46 4.92
C LEU A 76 3.88 2.88 6.03
N SER A 77 3.95 2.11 7.11
CA SER A 77 4.87 2.38 8.22
C SER A 77 6.32 2.37 7.75
N ALA A 78 6.71 1.39 6.94
CA ALA A 78 8.05 1.31 6.39
C ALA A 78 8.38 2.51 5.49
N ALA A 79 7.46 2.91 4.63
CA ALA A 79 7.63 4.06 3.75
C ALA A 79 7.74 5.37 4.55
N THR A 80 6.91 5.52 5.57
CA THR A 80 6.92 6.70 6.44
C THR A 80 8.23 6.80 7.22
N THR A 81 8.70 5.67 7.76
CA THR A 81 9.98 5.62 8.47
C THR A 81 11.14 5.98 7.54
N TYR A 82 11.14 5.44 6.32
CA TYR A 82 12.16 5.75 5.33
C TYR A 82 12.19 7.25 4.99
N LEU A 83 11.02 7.86 4.77
CA LEU A 83 10.93 9.29 4.50
C LEU A 83 11.39 10.14 5.70
N ALA A 84 11.05 9.72 6.92
CA ALA A 84 11.48 10.39 8.14
C ALA A 84 13.01 10.32 8.27
N ASP A 85 13.59 9.15 8.02
CA ASP A 85 15.05 8.96 8.07
C ASP A 85 15.76 9.82 7.02
N LEU A 86 15.24 9.88 5.80
CA LEU A 86 15.77 10.75 4.76
C LEU A 86 15.70 12.21 5.17
N THR A 87 14.59 12.65 5.71
CA THR A 87 14.41 14.02 6.18
C THR A 87 15.43 14.36 7.26
N GLN A 88 15.62 13.47 8.23
CA GLN A 88 16.57 13.65 9.31
C GLN A 88 18.02 13.62 8.81
N GLN A 89 18.35 12.68 7.96
CA GLN A 89 19.71 12.49 7.43
C GLN A 89 20.18 13.68 6.61
N TYR A 90 19.27 14.29 5.86
CA TYR A 90 19.58 15.39 4.96
C TYR A 90 19.05 16.74 5.44
N ALA A 91 18.71 16.87 6.70
CA ALA A 91 18.14 18.08 7.27
C ALA A 91 19.01 19.34 7.10
N HIS A 92 20.30 19.18 6.80
CA HIS A 92 21.24 20.27 6.58
C HIS A 92 21.49 20.59 5.11
N HIS A 93 20.87 19.86 4.20
CA HIS A 93 21.10 20.00 2.77
C HIS A 93 19.89 20.61 2.08
N SER A 94 19.81 21.89 2.09
CA SER A 94 19.01 22.74 1.20
C SER A 94 17.61 22.27 0.72
N ASN A 95 17.05 23.00 -0.20
CA ASN A 95 15.70 22.96 -0.76
C ASN A 95 15.13 21.58 -1.14
N HIS A 96 15.99 20.62 -1.44
CA HIS A 96 15.59 19.29 -1.81
C HIS A 96 14.88 18.56 -0.67
N LEU A 97 15.26 18.88 0.52
CA LEU A 97 14.74 18.26 1.74
C LEU A 97 13.47 18.91 2.25
N GLY A 98 13.25 20.16 1.88
CA GLY A 98 11.96 20.78 2.09
C GLY A 98 10.85 19.99 1.39
N MET A 99 11.11 19.51 0.16
CA MET A 99 10.15 18.68 -0.56
C MET A 99 9.88 17.34 0.13
N VAL A 100 10.94 16.68 0.62
CA VAL A 100 10.78 15.42 1.34
C VAL A 100 9.97 15.64 2.62
N GLY A 101 10.26 16.71 3.35
CA GLY A 101 9.52 17.08 4.56
C GLY A 101 8.05 17.39 4.27
N GLU A 102 7.78 18.08 3.18
CA GLU A 102 6.41 18.36 2.75
C GLU A 102 5.66 17.09 2.37
N VAL A 103 6.29 16.18 1.63
CA VAL A 103 5.67 14.92 1.26
C VAL A 103 5.38 14.07 2.50
N LEU A 104 6.33 14.00 3.42
CA LEU A 104 6.14 13.27 4.68
C LEU A 104 5.01 13.88 5.50
N GLY A 105 4.98 15.21 5.63
CA GLY A 105 3.90 15.91 6.32
C GLY A 105 2.55 15.65 5.68
N ALA A 106 2.46 15.68 4.37
CA ALA A 106 1.23 15.41 3.64
C ALA A 106 0.75 13.96 3.86
N LEU A 107 1.65 13.00 3.86
CA LEU A 107 1.32 11.59 4.12
C LEU A 107 0.79 11.40 5.54
N ILE A 108 1.44 11.98 6.52
CA ILE A 108 1.03 11.88 7.92
C ILE A 108 -0.31 12.57 8.13
N HIS A 109 -0.48 13.76 7.60
CA HIS A 109 -1.72 14.52 7.73
C HIS A 109 -2.90 13.82 7.04
N GLN A 110 -2.70 13.31 5.85
CA GLN A 110 -3.72 12.55 5.13
C GLN A 110 -4.10 11.29 5.90
N HIS A 111 -3.13 10.61 6.49
CA HIS A 111 -3.37 9.43 7.31
C HIS A 111 -4.19 9.77 8.55
N GLU A 112 -3.89 10.87 9.21
CA GLU A 112 -4.66 11.34 10.36
C GLU A 112 -6.10 11.68 9.97
N ASP A 113 -6.29 12.34 8.84
CA ASP A 113 -7.62 12.69 8.35
C ASP A 113 -8.44 11.45 7.99
N ASP A 114 -7.80 10.43 7.39
CA ASP A 114 -8.46 9.17 7.04
C ASP A 114 -8.96 8.42 8.28
N PHE A 115 -8.26 8.57 9.42
CA PHE A 115 -8.62 7.94 10.67
C PHE A 115 -9.36 8.86 11.63
N ARG A 116 -9.65 10.09 11.22
CA ARG A 116 -10.39 11.02 12.05
C ARG A 116 -11.82 10.50 12.21
N PRO A 117 -12.31 10.31 13.45
CA PRO A 117 -13.65 9.79 13.65
C PRO A 117 -14.69 10.82 13.25
N GLY A 118 -15.73 10.36 12.56
CA GLY A 118 -16.96 11.12 12.50
C GLY A 118 -17.66 11.09 13.87
N PRO A 119 -18.77 11.81 14.03
CA PRO A 119 -19.45 11.87 15.33
C PRO A 119 -19.81 10.51 15.90
N ALA A 120 -20.10 9.53 15.05
CA ALA A 120 -20.45 8.17 15.48
C ALA A 120 -19.25 7.33 15.95
N ARG A 121 -18.03 7.85 15.82
CA ARG A 121 -16.80 7.13 16.16
C ARG A 121 -16.05 7.73 17.34
N VAL A 122 -16.68 8.63 18.05
CA VAL A 122 -16.06 9.31 19.19
C VAL A 122 -15.54 8.32 20.23
N ASP A 123 -16.21 7.18 20.36
CA ASP A 123 -15.89 6.16 21.36
C ASP A 123 -15.01 5.04 20.82
N ASP A 124 -14.45 5.18 19.62
CA ASP A 124 -13.58 4.16 19.05
C ASP A 124 -12.27 4.08 19.82
N PRO A 125 -11.96 2.95 20.48
CA PRO A 125 -10.77 2.84 21.32
C PRO A 125 -9.46 2.85 20.54
N ARG A 126 -9.52 2.76 19.24
CA ARG A 126 -8.32 2.85 18.40
C ARG A 126 -7.81 4.28 18.22
N LEU A 127 -8.60 5.19 18.61
CA LEU A 127 -8.30 6.62 18.52
C LEU A 127 -7.80 7.16 19.86
#